data_f59a49e9b3c9da04270d4b663e5c7302
#
_entry.id   f59a49e9b3c9da04270d4b663e5c7302
#
_cell.length_a   1.000
_cell.length_b   1.000
_cell.length_c   1.000
_cell.angle_alpha   90.00
_cell.angle_beta   90.00
_cell.angle_gamma   90.00
#
_symmetry.space_group_name_H-M   'P 1'
#
loop_
_entity.id
_entity.type
_entity.pdbx_description
1 polymer ?
#
loop_
_entity_poly.entity_id
_entity_poly.type
_entity_poly.pdbx_seq_one_letter_code
_entity_poly.pdbx_strand_id
1 'polypeptide(L)'
;MAFDRTKPEIEFPGDEAPTDLVVVDDIEGDGTVAVSGSTVLAHYVGVAHSTGEEFDASWNRGEPLSFRLGVGQVIAGWDQGIAGMRVGGRRTLTIPPHLGYGDRGAGSAIRGGETLIFVVDLVEVR
;
A
#
# COMPACT_ATOMS: atom_id res chain seq x y z
N MET A 1 -10.22 17.55 9.61
CA MET A 1 -8.81 17.73 10.00
C MET A 1 -7.92 17.51 8.80
N ALA A 2 -6.99 18.40 8.58
CA ALA A 2 -6.04 18.25 7.48
C ALA A 2 -5.05 17.13 7.79
N PHE A 3 -4.76 16.30 6.77
CA PHE A 3 -3.75 15.26 6.88
C PHE A 3 -2.41 15.87 6.43
N ASP A 4 -1.56 16.18 7.39
CA ASP A 4 -0.37 16.99 7.16
C ASP A 4 0.96 16.21 7.16
N ARG A 5 0.92 14.91 6.90
CA ARG A 5 2.11 14.12 6.69
C ARG A 5 2.72 14.39 5.32
N THR A 6 4.02 14.17 5.22
CA THR A 6 4.73 14.26 3.95
C THR A 6 4.93 12.87 3.36
N LYS A 7 5.21 12.84 2.06
CA LYS A 7 5.50 11.61 1.33
C LYS A 7 6.67 10.87 2.00
N PRO A 8 6.49 9.60 2.39
CA PRO A 8 7.59 8.83 2.96
C PRO A 8 8.61 8.42 1.91
N GLU A 9 9.84 8.22 2.36
CA GLU A 9 10.89 7.62 1.54
C GLU A 9 10.99 6.13 1.88
N ILE A 10 11.16 5.31 0.85
CA ILE A 10 11.34 3.87 1.00
C ILE A 10 12.77 3.55 0.60
N GLU A 11 13.56 3.04 1.54
CA GLU A 11 14.93 2.63 1.26
C GLU A 11 14.94 1.35 0.43
N PHE A 12 15.99 1.18 -0.38
CA PHE A 12 16.20 -0.06 -1.13
C PHE A 12 16.31 -1.21 -0.14
N PRO A 13 15.44 -2.24 -0.23
CA PRO A 13 15.36 -3.29 0.78
C PRO A 13 16.62 -4.14 0.88
N GLY A 14 17.22 -4.54 -0.24
CA GLY A 14 18.47 -5.27 -0.25
C GLY A 14 18.44 -6.69 0.33
N ASP A 15 17.30 -7.16 0.78
CA ASP A 15 17.10 -8.48 1.36
C ASP A 15 16.34 -9.41 0.41
N GLU A 16 16.12 -10.65 0.83
CA GLU A 16 15.30 -11.59 0.09
C GLU A 16 13.83 -11.17 0.12
N ALA A 17 13.17 -11.29 -1.03
CA ALA A 17 11.74 -11.04 -1.12
C ALA A 17 10.97 -12.12 -0.32
N PRO A 18 10.01 -11.73 0.51
CA PRO A 18 9.21 -12.70 1.25
C PRO A 18 8.26 -13.47 0.33
N THR A 19 7.87 -14.65 0.75
CA THR A 19 6.91 -15.50 0.02
C THR A 19 5.46 -15.20 0.41
N ASP A 20 5.26 -14.54 1.54
CA ASP A 20 3.93 -14.19 2.05
C ASP A 20 3.80 -12.69 2.23
N LEU A 21 2.57 -12.22 2.38
CA LEU A 21 2.29 -10.81 2.71
C LEU A 21 2.91 -10.49 4.08
N VAL A 22 3.72 -9.44 4.12
CA VAL A 22 4.28 -8.91 5.37
C VAL A 22 3.65 -7.56 5.65
N VAL A 23 3.11 -7.41 6.86
CA VAL A 23 2.45 -6.19 7.31
C VAL A 23 3.17 -5.66 8.53
N VAL A 24 3.63 -4.42 8.47
CA VAL A 24 4.29 -3.74 9.60
C VAL A 24 3.59 -2.42 9.86
N ASP A 25 3.12 -2.22 11.10
CA ASP A 25 2.56 -0.93 11.50
C ASP A 25 3.69 0.00 11.94
N ASP A 26 3.97 1.00 11.11
CA ASP A 26 4.99 2.00 11.40
C ASP A 26 4.45 3.04 12.39
N ILE A 27 3.19 3.41 12.21
CA ILE A 27 2.45 4.30 13.12
C ILE A 27 1.07 3.69 13.30
N GLU A 28 0.66 3.46 14.54
CA GLU A 28 -0.70 3.05 14.82
C GLU A 28 -1.60 4.28 14.89
N GLY A 29 -2.66 4.28 14.08
CA GLY A 29 -3.65 5.33 14.17
C GLY A 29 -4.62 5.07 15.33
N ASP A 30 -5.38 6.09 15.67
CA ASP A 30 -6.39 6.01 16.73
C ASP A 30 -7.81 6.30 16.24
N GLY A 31 -7.97 6.50 14.94
CA GLY A 31 -9.26 6.80 14.34
C GLY A 31 -10.06 5.55 13.97
N THR A 32 -11.02 5.75 13.07
CA THR A 32 -11.91 4.68 12.62
C THR A 32 -11.14 3.54 11.96
N VAL A 33 -11.53 2.31 12.26
CA VAL A 33 -10.92 1.10 11.69
C VAL A 33 -11.43 0.89 10.27
N ALA A 34 -10.51 0.59 9.35
CA ALA A 34 -10.86 0.18 7.99
C ALA A 34 -11.34 -1.28 8.02
N VAL A 35 -12.55 -1.50 7.58
CA VAL A 35 -13.15 -2.84 7.49
C VAL A 35 -13.55 -3.13 6.06
N SER A 36 -13.63 -4.42 5.73
CA SER A 36 -14.10 -4.85 4.40
C SER A 36 -15.49 -4.26 4.11
N GLY A 37 -15.66 -3.71 2.92
CA GLY A 37 -16.88 -3.05 2.49
C GLY A 37 -16.91 -1.55 2.70
N SER A 38 -16.00 -1.00 3.51
CA SER A 38 -15.94 0.45 3.70
C SER A 38 -15.19 1.12 2.55
N THR A 39 -15.51 2.39 2.29
CA THR A 39 -14.75 3.22 1.36
C THR A 39 -13.64 3.90 2.15
N VAL A 40 -12.42 3.77 1.68
CA VAL A 40 -11.25 4.34 2.36
C VAL A 40 -10.53 5.31 1.44
N LEU A 41 -9.91 6.33 2.05
CA LEU A 41 -9.01 7.24 1.38
C LEU A 41 -7.62 7.03 1.95
N ALA A 42 -6.66 6.73 1.08
CA ALA A 42 -5.29 6.44 1.50
C ALA A 42 -4.26 7.10 0.60
N HIS A 43 -3.25 7.69 1.21
CA HIS A 43 -2.03 8.04 0.50
C HIS A 43 -1.11 6.84 0.49
N TYR A 44 -0.34 6.70 -0.57
CA TYR A 44 0.59 5.57 -0.69
C TYR A 44 1.80 5.91 -1.56
N VAL A 45 2.87 5.19 -1.32
CA VAL A 45 4.04 5.11 -2.19
C VAL A 45 4.31 3.63 -2.44
N GLY A 46 4.55 3.26 -3.69
CA GLY A 46 4.91 1.89 -4.05
C GLY A 46 6.26 1.84 -4.75
N VAL A 47 7.09 0.91 -4.33
CA VAL A 47 8.39 0.64 -4.98
C VAL A 47 8.51 -0.83 -5.33
N ALA A 48 9.31 -1.12 -6.36
CA ALA A 48 9.67 -2.48 -6.71
C ALA A 48 10.72 -3.00 -5.73
N HIS A 49 10.49 -4.16 -5.13
CA HIS A 49 11.42 -4.75 -4.16
C HIS A 49 12.81 -4.98 -4.77
N SER A 50 12.86 -5.41 -6.03
CA SER A 50 14.12 -5.79 -6.67
C SER A 50 15.04 -4.61 -6.97
N THR A 51 14.50 -3.41 -7.14
CA THR A 51 15.28 -2.23 -7.54
C THR A 51 15.19 -1.07 -6.55
N GLY A 52 14.13 -1.03 -5.74
CA GLY A 52 13.81 0.13 -4.90
C GLY A 52 13.23 1.30 -5.68
N GLU A 53 12.95 1.13 -6.98
CA GLU A 53 12.40 2.21 -7.80
C GLU A 53 10.91 2.40 -7.54
N GLU A 54 10.53 3.66 -7.38
CA GLU A 54 9.13 4.03 -7.22
C GLU A 54 8.38 3.82 -8.54
N PHE A 55 7.23 3.16 -8.49
CA PHE A 55 6.40 2.98 -9.69
C PHE A 55 5.08 3.75 -9.60
N ASP A 56 4.66 4.15 -8.41
CA ASP A 56 3.44 4.92 -8.23
C ASP A 56 3.40 5.55 -6.84
N ALA A 57 2.76 6.72 -6.74
CA ALA A 57 2.54 7.38 -5.46
C ALA A 57 1.38 8.36 -5.58
N SER A 58 0.41 8.25 -4.68
CA SER A 58 -0.70 9.22 -4.61
C SER A 58 -0.20 10.63 -4.28
N TRP A 59 0.89 10.71 -3.51
CA TRP A 59 1.51 11.98 -3.13
C TRP A 59 1.89 12.84 -4.34
N ASN A 60 2.28 12.18 -5.44
CA ASN A 60 2.67 12.87 -6.67
C ASN A 60 1.48 13.55 -7.36
N ARG A 61 0.28 13.08 -7.09
CA ARG A 61 -0.98 13.64 -7.62
C ARG A 61 -1.61 14.67 -6.68
N GLY A 62 -1.09 14.77 -5.45
CA GLY A 62 -1.57 15.73 -4.46
C GLY A 62 -2.88 15.35 -3.77
N GLU A 63 -3.40 14.15 -4.00
CA GLU A 63 -4.64 13.70 -3.35
C GLU A 63 -4.60 12.19 -3.06
N PRO A 64 -5.27 11.74 -1.98
CA PRO A 64 -5.34 10.31 -1.68
C PRO A 64 -6.20 9.56 -2.68
N LEU A 65 -5.94 8.27 -2.80
CA LEU A 65 -6.78 7.37 -3.59
C LEU A 65 -8.00 6.96 -2.77
N SER A 66 -9.16 7.04 -3.38
CA SER A 66 -10.41 6.56 -2.80
C SER A 66 -10.78 5.22 -3.43
N PHE A 67 -11.05 4.21 -2.61
CA PHE A 67 -11.47 2.90 -3.12
C PHE A 67 -12.27 2.16 -2.05
N ARG A 68 -13.03 1.15 -2.51
CA ARG A 68 -13.77 0.28 -1.60
C ARG A 68 -12.90 -0.91 -1.22
N LEU A 69 -12.73 -1.13 0.08
CA LEU A 69 -11.84 -2.14 0.62
C LEU A 69 -12.52 -3.52 0.62
N GLY A 70 -11.75 -4.55 0.26
CA GLY A 70 -12.17 -5.94 0.42
C GLY A 70 -13.08 -6.48 -0.69
N VAL A 71 -13.25 -5.75 -1.79
CA VAL A 71 -14.18 -6.13 -2.87
C VAL A 71 -13.47 -6.30 -4.22
N GLY A 72 -12.15 -6.39 -4.23
CA GLY A 72 -11.38 -6.63 -5.45
C GLY A 72 -11.19 -5.41 -6.35
N GLN A 73 -11.40 -4.20 -5.86
CA GLN A 73 -11.11 -2.97 -6.62
C GLN A 73 -9.62 -2.70 -6.72
N VAL A 74 -8.86 -3.22 -5.76
CA VAL A 74 -7.40 -3.07 -5.67
C VAL A 74 -6.77 -4.45 -5.58
N ILE A 75 -5.45 -4.52 -5.67
CA ILE A 75 -4.74 -5.80 -5.56
C ILE A 75 -5.01 -6.47 -4.22
N ALA A 76 -4.98 -7.80 -4.21
CA ALA A 76 -5.32 -8.58 -3.02
C ALA A 76 -4.48 -8.21 -1.79
N GLY A 77 -3.19 -7.90 -2.01
CA GLY A 77 -2.32 -7.46 -0.92
C GLY A 77 -2.80 -6.19 -0.22
N TRP A 78 -3.49 -5.30 -0.91
CA TRP A 78 -4.11 -4.12 -0.31
C TRP A 78 -5.41 -4.48 0.43
N ASP A 79 -6.28 -5.28 -0.21
CA ASP A 79 -7.52 -5.70 0.44
C ASP A 79 -7.25 -6.43 1.76
N GLN A 80 -6.20 -7.24 1.79
CA GLN A 80 -5.80 -7.97 3.00
C GLN A 80 -4.96 -7.13 3.96
N GLY A 81 -4.04 -6.32 3.40
CA GLY A 81 -3.05 -5.61 4.20
C GLY A 81 -3.57 -4.31 4.83
N ILE A 82 -4.54 -3.64 4.20
CA ILE A 82 -5.10 -2.38 4.72
C ILE A 82 -6.22 -2.64 5.73
N ALA A 83 -6.91 -3.76 5.61
CA ALA A 83 -7.95 -4.11 6.57
C ALA A 83 -7.38 -4.12 7.99
N GLY A 84 -8.08 -3.48 8.91
CA GLY A 84 -7.63 -3.35 10.29
C GLY A 84 -6.80 -2.11 10.59
N MET A 85 -6.38 -1.35 9.58
CA MET A 85 -5.74 -0.05 9.83
C MET A 85 -6.74 0.92 10.45
N ARG A 86 -6.22 1.86 11.25
CA ARG A 86 -7.02 2.97 11.77
C ARG A 86 -6.61 4.27 11.09
N VAL A 87 -7.56 5.16 10.93
CA VAL A 87 -7.27 6.51 10.41
C VAL A 87 -6.16 7.15 11.23
N GLY A 88 -5.20 7.74 10.54
CA GLY A 88 -3.98 8.28 11.14
C GLY A 88 -2.82 7.31 11.18
N GLY A 89 -3.05 6.04 10.85
CA GLY A 89 -2.01 5.02 10.83
C GLY A 89 -1.16 5.05 9.57
N ARG A 90 0.05 4.52 9.69
CA ARG A 90 0.97 4.26 8.58
C ARG A 90 1.40 2.81 8.65
N ARG A 91 1.27 2.10 7.54
CA ARG A 91 1.57 0.67 7.47
C ARG A 91 2.42 0.38 6.24
N THR A 92 3.46 -0.43 6.42
CA THR A 92 4.28 -0.92 5.31
C THR A 92 3.82 -2.32 4.93
N LEU A 93 3.48 -2.50 3.65
CA LEU A 93 3.05 -3.77 3.10
C LEU A 93 4.12 -4.27 2.13
N THR A 94 4.64 -5.47 2.36
CA THR A 94 5.47 -6.16 1.38
C THR A 94 4.63 -7.26 0.75
N ILE A 95 4.34 -7.11 -0.53
CA ILE A 95 3.31 -7.91 -1.22
C ILE A 95 3.97 -8.80 -2.25
N PRO A 96 3.89 -10.14 -2.06
CA PRO A 96 4.41 -11.06 -3.06
C PRO A 96 3.59 -11.04 -4.35
N PRO A 97 4.15 -11.50 -5.48
CA PRO A 97 3.48 -11.37 -6.78
C PRO A 97 2.07 -11.94 -6.82
N HIS A 98 1.80 -13.07 -6.17
CA HIS A 98 0.48 -13.69 -6.21
C HIS A 98 -0.61 -12.86 -5.51
N LEU A 99 -0.24 -11.88 -4.71
CA LEU A 99 -1.17 -10.93 -4.09
C LEU A 99 -1.07 -9.53 -4.72
N GLY A 100 -0.22 -9.39 -5.73
CA GLY A 100 -0.04 -8.16 -6.50
C GLY A 100 -0.43 -8.37 -7.97
N TYR A 101 0.52 -8.18 -8.86
CA TYR A 101 0.27 -8.24 -10.31
C TYR A 101 0.71 -9.55 -10.96
N GLY A 102 1.12 -10.54 -10.16
CA GLY A 102 1.41 -11.89 -10.62
C GLY A 102 2.57 -11.96 -11.63
N ASP A 103 2.51 -12.97 -12.47
CA ASP A 103 3.54 -13.22 -13.50
C ASP A 103 3.45 -12.25 -14.68
N ARG A 104 2.33 -11.56 -14.83
CA ARG A 104 2.15 -10.58 -15.90
C ARG A 104 2.76 -9.23 -15.60
N GLY A 105 2.81 -8.83 -14.33
CA GLY A 105 3.16 -7.47 -13.96
C GLY A 105 2.08 -6.47 -14.38
N ALA A 106 2.46 -5.20 -14.47
CA ALA A 106 1.56 -4.12 -14.86
C ALA A 106 2.33 -3.12 -15.71
N GLY A 107 2.03 -3.09 -17.01
CA GLY A 107 2.68 -2.20 -17.96
C GLY A 107 4.20 -2.36 -17.95
N SER A 108 4.93 -1.27 -18.19
CA SER A 108 6.39 -1.25 -18.13
C SER A 108 6.93 -0.96 -16.74
N ALA A 109 6.07 -0.51 -15.82
CA ALA A 109 6.51 -0.07 -14.48
C ALA A 109 6.67 -1.22 -13.50
N ILE A 110 5.89 -2.29 -13.64
CA ILE A 110 5.93 -3.46 -12.76
C ILE A 110 6.14 -4.70 -13.60
N ARG A 111 7.29 -5.34 -13.42
CA ARG A 111 7.62 -6.57 -14.14
C ARG A 111 6.83 -7.75 -13.60
N GLY A 112 6.69 -8.80 -14.40
CA GLY A 112 6.12 -10.05 -13.93
C GLY A 112 6.97 -10.66 -12.82
N GLY A 113 6.31 -11.21 -11.81
CA GLY A 113 7.00 -11.81 -10.67
C GLY A 113 7.60 -10.82 -9.68
N GLU A 114 7.23 -9.54 -9.77
CA GLU A 114 7.78 -8.50 -8.88
C GLU A 114 7.08 -8.46 -7.54
N THR A 115 7.85 -8.48 -6.46
CA THR A 115 7.38 -8.18 -5.10
C THR A 115 7.31 -6.67 -4.94
N LEU A 116 6.25 -6.18 -4.31
CA LEU A 116 5.97 -4.77 -4.17
C LEU A 116 6.05 -4.35 -2.71
N ILE A 117 6.60 -3.16 -2.48
CA ILE A 117 6.57 -2.55 -1.14
C ILE A 117 5.74 -1.28 -1.22
N PHE A 118 4.71 -1.21 -0.39
CA PHE A 118 3.89 -0.01 -0.26
C PHE A 118 3.96 0.53 1.16
N VAL A 119 4.10 1.84 1.28
CA VAL A 119 3.85 2.54 2.53
C VAL A 119 2.51 3.25 2.38
N VAL A 120 1.57 2.89 3.22
CA VAL A 120 0.18 3.35 3.15
C VAL A 120 -0.15 4.19 4.38
N ASP A 121 -0.69 5.38 4.15
CA ASP A 121 -1.22 6.26 5.20
C ASP A 121 -2.74 6.31 5.05
N LEU A 122 -3.48 5.89 6.06
CA LEU A 122 -4.93 5.90 6.04
C LEU A 122 -5.45 7.27 6.46
N VAL A 123 -6.12 7.94 5.53
CA VAL A 123 -6.58 9.33 5.71
C VAL A 123 -8.01 9.39 6.23
N GLU A 124 -8.88 8.54 5.69
CA GLU A 124 -10.31 8.59 6.02
C GLU A 124 -10.97 7.24 5.77
N VAL A 125 -11.98 6.93 6.55
CA VAL A 125 -12.88 5.78 6.35
C VAL A 125 -14.31 6.31 6.29
N ARG A 126 -15.02 5.94 5.24
CA ARG A 126 -16.42 6.35 5.03
C ARG A 126 -17.39 5.19 5.12
#